data_b63bc0b0cb11aa3cb60334ecbe389866
#
_entry.id   b63bc0b0cb11aa3cb60334ecbe389866
#
_cell.length_a   1.000
_cell.length_b   1.000
_cell.length_c   1.000
_cell.angle_alpha   90.00
_cell.angle_beta   90.00
_cell.angle_gamma   90.00
#
_symmetry.space_group_name_H-M   'P 1'
#
loop_
_entity.id
_entity.type
_entity.pdbx_description
1 polymer ?
#
loop_
_entity_poly.entity_id
_entity_poly.type
_entity_poly.pdbx_seq_one_letter_code
_entity_poly.pdbx_strand_id
1 'polypeptide(L)'
;MINPNMRFFNYLTYEGKDDYGQPVLSNGVKGQIKMSIYATSKDVQDNINYYNAQYMGLTHADVDDTYVIIYGEERLKVLYVVPVGRLKQVFMAKQ
;
A
#
# COMPACT_ATOMS: atom_id res chain seq x y z
N MET A 1 -8.99 -4.51 -17.60
CA MET A 1 -10.34 -4.32 -17.05
C MET A 1 -10.31 -3.24 -15.99
N ILE A 2 -11.25 -2.31 -16.07
CA ILE A 2 -11.36 -1.26 -15.04
C ILE A 2 -12.05 -1.86 -13.83
N ASN A 3 -11.43 -1.73 -12.67
CA ASN A 3 -12.04 -2.18 -11.44
C ASN A 3 -13.04 -1.13 -10.95
N PRO A 4 -14.35 -1.42 -10.89
CA PRO A 4 -15.36 -0.44 -10.49
C PRO A 4 -15.24 -0.02 -9.01
N ASN A 5 -14.48 -0.75 -8.21
CA ASN A 5 -14.31 -0.47 -6.79
C ASN A 5 -13.11 0.43 -6.49
N MET A 6 -12.44 0.94 -7.52
CA MET A 6 -11.34 1.87 -7.31
C MET A 6 -11.84 3.18 -6.71
N ARG A 7 -11.19 3.63 -5.64
CA ARG A 7 -11.49 4.87 -4.92
C ARG A 7 -10.21 5.64 -4.69
N PHE A 8 -10.34 6.91 -4.34
CA PHE A 8 -9.20 7.72 -3.96
C PHE A 8 -8.93 7.57 -2.47
N PHE A 9 -7.67 7.33 -2.13
CA PHE A 9 -7.19 7.25 -0.75
C PHE A 9 -6.06 8.24 -0.55
N ASN A 10 -6.04 8.90 0.60
CA ASN A 10 -4.90 9.73 0.98
C ASN A 10 -3.71 8.84 1.27
N TYR A 11 -2.51 9.35 1.04
CA TYR A 11 -1.30 8.60 1.35
C TYR A 11 -0.24 9.50 1.98
N LEU A 12 0.61 8.86 2.77
CA LEU A 12 1.82 9.43 3.33
C LEU A 12 3.01 8.71 2.71
N THR A 13 4.19 9.29 2.85
CA THR A 13 5.43 8.62 2.42
C THR A 13 6.45 8.68 3.54
N TYR A 14 7.38 7.70 3.57
CA TYR A 14 8.53 7.77 4.44
C TYR A 14 9.57 8.70 3.81
N GLU A 15 10.02 9.69 4.57
CA GLU A 15 10.96 10.72 4.10
C GLU A 15 12.18 10.76 5.00
N GLY A 16 13.27 10.13 4.57
CA GLY A 16 14.50 10.14 5.33
C GLY A 16 14.45 9.31 6.60
N LYS A 17 15.36 9.58 7.50
CA LYS A 17 15.50 8.85 8.76
C LYS A 17 15.75 9.84 9.90
N ASP A 18 15.31 9.47 11.10
CA ASP A 18 15.60 10.25 12.30
C ASP A 18 17.03 9.99 12.80
N ASP A 19 17.37 10.58 13.96
CA ASP A 19 18.71 10.43 14.53
C ASP A 19 19.05 8.98 14.91
N TYR A 20 18.06 8.13 15.05
CA TYR A 20 18.22 6.71 15.39
C TYR A 20 18.17 5.81 14.15
N GLY A 21 18.11 6.38 12.96
CA GLY A 21 18.05 5.60 11.72
C GLY A 21 16.67 5.05 11.41
N GLN A 22 15.62 5.46 12.12
CA GLN A 22 14.26 5.01 11.87
C GLN A 22 13.61 5.82 10.75
N PRO A 23 12.84 5.17 9.86
CA PRO A 23 12.11 5.90 8.83
C PRO A 23 11.12 6.89 9.44
N VAL A 24 11.03 8.07 8.86
CA VAL A 24 10.13 9.13 9.32
C VAL A 24 9.03 9.34 8.29
N LEU A 25 7.77 9.29 8.72
CA LEU A 25 6.63 9.58 7.86
C LEU A 25 6.59 11.06 7.50
N SER A 26 6.05 11.34 6.33
CA SER A 26 5.85 12.72 5.87
C SER A 26 4.95 13.48 6.86
N ASN A 27 5.15 14.78 6.90
CA ASN A 27 4.36 15.67 7.76
C ASN A 27 3.03 15.98 7.03
N GLY A 28 2.06 15.07 7.18
CA GLY A 28 0.76 15.21 6.56
C GLY A 28 0.62 14.45 5.25
N VAL A 29 -0.56 14.52 4.69
CA VAL A 29 -0.93 13.81 3.46
C VAL A 29 -0.16 14.38 2.28
N LYS A 30 0.47 13.50 1.49
CA LYS A 30 1.21 13.90 0.29
C LYS A 30 0.31 14.06 -0.93
N GLY A 31 -0.79 13.33 -0.98
CA GLY A 31 -1.71 13.38 -2.10
C GLY A 31 -2.73 12.27 -2.00
N GLN A 32 -3.37 11.99 -3.12
CA GLN A 32 -4.36 10.92 -3.23
C GLN A 32 -3.95 9.93 -4.30
N ILE A 33 -4.27 8.67 -4.06
CA ILE A 33 -4.01 7.60 -5.02
C ILE A 33 -5.29 6.83 -5.26
N LYS A 34 -5.57 6.54 -6.52
CA LYS A 34 -6.75 5.76 -6.90
C LYS A 34 -6.39 4.29 -6.86
N MET A 35 -7.10 3.53 -6.04
CA MET A 35 -6.78 2.13 -5.78
C MET A 35 -8.04 1.40 -5.34
N SER A 36 -8.13 0.11 -5.65
CA SER A 36 -9.08 -0.78 -4.99
C SER A 36 -8.34 -1.60 -3.96
N ILE A 37 -8.91 -1.71 -2.75
CA ILE A 37 -8.28 -2.38 -1.62
C ILE A 37 -9.16 -3.54 -1.18
N TYR A 38 -8.54 -4.71 -1.00
CA TYR A 38 -9.20 -5.93 -0.55
C TYR A 38 -8.43 -6.53 0.61
N ALA A 39 -9.14 -7.19 1.53
CA ALA A 39 -8.50 -8.06 2.50
C ALA A 39 -7.88 -9.26 1.75
N THR A 40 -6.68 -9.67 2.15
CA THR A 40 -6.02 -10.80 1.52
C THR A 40 -6.70 -12.10 1.95
N SER A 41 -6.72 -13.07 1.01
CA SER A 41 -7.20 -14.41 1.34
C SER A 41 -6.17 -15.16 2.17
N LYS A 42 -6.63 -16.25 2.82
CA LYS A 42 -5.73 -17.12 3.56
C LYS A 42 -4.65 -17.70 2.64
N ASP A 43 -5.00 -18.03 1.41
CA ASP A 43 -4.05 -18.58 0.45
C ASP A 43 -2.90 -17.61 0.17
N VAL A 44 -3.21 -16.33 0.07
CA VAL A 44 -2.18 -15.29 -0.11
C VAL A 44 -1.33 -15.17 1.15
N GLN A 45 -1.95 -15.19 2.33
CA GLN A 45 -1.21 -15.09 3.59
C GLN A 45 -0.29 -16.28 3.84
N ASP A 46 -0.67 -17.46 3.36
CA ASP A 46 0.13 -18.67 3.50
C ASP A 46 1.29 -18.72 2.51
N ASN A 47 1.30 -17.85 1.50
CA ASN A 47 2.41 -17.75 0.55
C ASN A 47 3.58 -17.05 1.24
N ILE A 48 4.77 -17.68 1.23
CA ILE A 48 5.94 -17.18 1.94
C ILE A 48 6.34 -15.77 1.51
N ASN A 49 6.07 -15.39 0.26
CA ASN A 49 6.40 -14.06 -0.24
C ASN A 49 5.44 -12.98 0.25
N TYR A 50 4.24 -13.35 0.69
CA TYR A 50 3.18 -12.40 1.03
C TYR A 50 2.59 -12.64 2.41
N TYR A 51 3.21 -13.47 3.23
CA TYR A 51 2.59 -13.93 4.46
C TYR A 51 2.30 -12.80 5.46
N ASN A 52 3.01 -11.68 5.35
CA ASN A 52 2.75 -10.51 6.20
C ASN A 52 1.69 -9.57 5.61
N ALA A 53 1.23 -9.80 4.39
CA ALA A 53 0.27 -8.93 3.75
C ALA A 53 -1.14 -9.19 4.27
N GLN A 54 -1.78 -8.16 4.78
CA GLN A 54 -3.15 -8.23 5.29
C GLN A 54 -4.15 -7.66 4.28
N TYR A 55 -3.68 -6.81 3.39
CA TYR A 55 -4.50 -6.18 2.35
C TYR A 55 -3.76 -6.21 1.03
N MET A 56 -4.54 -6.22 -0.03
CA MET A 56 -4.03 -6.15 -1.39
C MET A 56 -4.74 -5.04 -2.13
N GLY A 57 -4.00 -4.24 -2.88
CA GLY A 57 -4.57 -3.19 -3.70
C GLY A 57 -4.23 -3.36 -5.16
N LEU A 58 -5.09 -2.82 -6.03
CA LEU A 58 -4.83 -2.72 -7.46
C LEU A 58 -4.87 -1.25 -7.85
N THR A 59 -3.85 -0.79 -8.57
CA THR A 59 -3.74 0.61 -8.97
C THR A 59 -2.98 0.74 -10.28
N HIS A 60 -3.28 1.82 -11.01
CA HIS A 60 -2.48 2.22 -12.17
C HIS A 60 -1.36 3.18 -11.81
N ALA A 61 -1.37 3.73 -10.60
CA ALA A 61 -0.40 4.72 -10.16
C ALA A 61 0.95 4.09 -9.84
N ASP A 62 1.99 4.91 -9.89
CA ASP A 62 3.32 4.49 -9.44
C ASP A 62 3.36 4.52 -7.92
N VAL A 63 3.58 3.36 -7.33
CA VAL A 63 3.63 3.17 -5.88
C VAL A 63 4.87 2.35 -5.56
N ASP A 64 5.50 2.67 -4.44
CA ASP A 64 6.64 1.89 -3.95
C ASP A 64 6.47 1.59 -2.45
N ASP A 65 7.47 0.96 -1.86
CA ASP A 65 7.42 0.54 -0.46
C ASP A 65 7.61 1.69 0.55
N THR A 66 7.76 2.92 0.07
CA THR A 66 7.78 4.10 0.94
C THR A 66 6.38 4.65 1.23
N TYR A 67 5.36 4.15 0.55
CA TYR A 67 4.00 4.66 0.69
C TYR A 67 3.28 4.04 1.88
N VAL A 68 2.48 4.86 2.53
CA VAL A 68 1.53 4.44 3.58
C VAL A 68 0.15 4.95 3.17
N ILE A 69 -0.77 4.05 2.96
CA ILE A 69 -2.12 4.37 2.47
C ILE A 69 -3.04 4.54 3.67
N ILE A 70 -3.80 5.62 3.69
CA ILE A 70 -4.81 5.86 4.73
C ILE A 70 -6.10 5.16 4.32
N TYR A 71 -6.45 4.12 5.04
CA TYR A 71 -7.63 3.30 4.77
C TYR A 71 -8.59 3.41 5.95
N GLY A 72 -9.54 4.34 5.85
CA GLY A 72 -10.42 4.65 6.97
C GLY A 72 -9.62 5.20 8.15
N GLU A 73 -9.68 4.53 9.28
CA GLU A 73 -8.93 4.90 10.49
C GLU A 73 -7.57 4.19 10.57
N GLU A 74 -7.25 3.36 9.58
CA GLU A 74 -6.05 2.55 9.60
C GLU A 74 -5.00 3.10 8.63
N ARG A 75 -3.75 2.80 8.93
CA ARG A 75 -2.62 3.10 8.05
C ARG A 75 -2.06 1.79 7.55
N LEU A 76 -1.99 1.66 6.22
CA LEU A 76 -1.51 0.45 5.56
C LEU A 76 -0.15 0.73 4.94
N LYS A 77 0.88 0.09 5.46
CA LYS A 77 2.22 0.20 4.89
C LYS A 77 2.32 -0.71 3.67
N VAL A 78 2.86 -0.17 2.58
CA VAL A 78 3.13 -0.95 1.37
C VAL A 78 4.36 -1.84 1.61
N LEU A 79 4.19 -3.14 1.44
CA LEU A 79 5.26 -4.13 1.61
C LEU A 79 5.91 -4.48 0.27
N TYR A 80 5.08 -4.81 -0.73
CA TYR A 80 5.54 -5.23 -2.04
C TYR A 80 4.66 -4.62 -3.12
N VAL A 81 5.25 -4.37 -4.27
CA VAL A 81 4.52 -3.96 -5.45
C VAL A 81 4.91 -4.88 -6.61
N VAL A 82 3.92 -5.53 -7.21
CA VAL A 82 4.13 -6.48 -8.30
C VAL A 82 3.41 -5.95 -9.54
N PRO A 83 4.12 -5.69 -10.63
CA PRO A 83 3.46 -5.24 -11.85
C PRO A 83 2.68 -6.41 -12.48
N VAL A 84 1.44 -6.15 -12.88
CA VAL A 84 0.58 -7.12 -13.55
C VAL A 84 -0.07 -6.42 -14.75
N GLY A 85 0.57 -6.54 -15.91
CA GLY A 85 0.11 -5.83 -17.09
C GLY A 85 0.17 -4.32 -16.89
N ARG A 86 -0.96 -3.64 -17.05
CA ARG A 86 -1.06 -2.19 -16.86
C ARG A 86 -1.33 -1.81 -15.41
N LEU A 87 -1.62 -2.78 -14.57
CA LEU A 87 -1.91 -2.57 -13.16
C LEU A 87 -0.71 -2.94 -12.31
N LYS A 88 -0.70 -2.40 -11.10
CA LYS A 88 0.24 -2.82 -10.07
C LYS A 88 -0.54 -3.42 -8.93
N GLN A 89 -0.08 -4.57 -8.47
CA GLN A 89 -0.62 -5.26 -7.32
C GLN A 89 0.19 -4.84 -6.10
N VAL A 90 -0.47 -4.23 -5.13
CA VAL A 90 0.18 -3.64 -3.96
C VAL A 90 -0.20 -4.46 -2.74
N PHE A 91 0.79 -5.03 -2.08
CA PHE A 91 0.57 -5.81 -0.87
C PHE A 91 0.90 -4.95 0.35
N MET A 92 -0.04 -4.88 1.28
CA MET A 92 0.03 -3.96 2.40
C MET A 92 -0.28 -4.65 3.71
N ALA A 93 0.22 -4.08 4.81
CA ALA A 93 -0.08 -4.54 6.16
C ALA A 93 -0.38 -3.33 7.05
N LYS A 94 -1.17 -3.56 8.09
CA LYS A 94 -1.42 -2.53 9.10
C LYS A 94 -0.11 -2.10 9.74
N GLN A 95 0.02 -0.82 9.88
CA GLN A 95 1.19 -0.23 10.52
C GLN A 95 1.09 -0.29 12.03
#